data_e63ebdee14419ea2c4474bb25d1a6a87
#
_entry.id   e63ebdee14419ea2c4474bb25d1a6a87
#
_cell.length_a   1.000
_cell.length_b   1.000
_cell.length_c   1.000
_cell.angle_alpha   90.00
_cell.angle_beta   90.00
_cell.angle_gamma   90.00
#
_symmetry.space_group_name_H-M   'P 1'
#
loop_
_entity.id
_entity.type
_entity.pdbx_description
1 polymer ?
#
loop_
_entity_poly.entity_id
_entity_poly.type
_entity_poly.pdbx_seq_one_letter_code
_entity_poly.pdbx_strand_id
1 'polypeptide(L)'
;MVKRHGYCGSLDDWLGSYRFTQRLLESLEAIAAAAPRLRLTAAHYGRDRNGLLPVLQRWLHLDPSWPWQQPAQLLINRSLTVEELRLMRHLNAQIGDCAARVGEHLVDRLPQESAARLQPSWEAVQSFQKRWQQPVALINQLLPRAAQLTLAPPEWMLTRLSSFSNEGELGDVIQLSSAQLACLVDGLWQPHRSATSAPQD
;
A
#
# COMPACT_ATOMS: atom_id res chain seq x y z
N MET A 1 -4.67 2.82 -2.93
CA MET A 1 -5.10 3.96 -3.78
C MET A 1 -6.41 3.65 -4.49
N VAL A 2 -6.46 2.69 -5.44
CA VAL A 2 -7.68 2.39 -6.22
C VAL A 2 -8.90 2.09 -5.35
N LYS A 3 -8.77 1.26 -4.32
CA LYS A 3 -9.92 0.83 -3.50
C LYS A 3 -10.46 1.86 -2.50
N ARG A 4 -9.73 2.93 -2.19
CA ARG A 4 -10.12 3.88 -1.12
C ARG A 4 -9.99 5.35 -1.48
N HIS A 5 -9.28 5.69 -2.54
CA HIS A 5 -8.91 7.08 -2.84
C HIS A 5 -9.29 7.50 -4.27
N GLY A 6 -10.25 6.82 -4.88
CA GLY A 6 -10.78 7.20 -6.18
C GLY A 6 -9.79 7.13 -7.34
N TYR A 7 -8.63 6.46 -7.18
CA TYR A 7 -7.61 6.42 -8.23
C TYR A 7 -8.05 5.52 -9.40
N CYS A 8 -8.01 6.05 -10.61
CA CYS A 8 -8.39 5.36 -11.86
C CYS A 8 -7.24 5.22 -12.88
N GLY A 9 -6.08 5.84 -12.63
CA GLY A 9 -4.91 5.76 -13.50
C GLY A 9 -4.18 4.41 -13.49
N SER A 10 -3.16 4.27 -14.33
CA SER A 10 -2.30 3.10 -14.41
C SER A 10 -1.34 2.99 -13.22
N LEU A 11 -0.69 1.83 -13.07
CA LEU A 11 0.39 1.67 -12.10
C LEU A 11 1.58 2.58 -12.40
N ASP A 12 1.88 2.77 -13.69
CA ASP A 12 2.95 3.66 -14.15
C ASP A 12 2.67 5.12 -13.81
N ASP A 13 1.44 5.58 -14.04
CA ASP A 13 0.99 6.92 -13.64
C ASP A 13 1.08 7.11 -12.13
N TRP A 14 0.69 6.08 -11.37
CA TRP A 14 0.80 6.12 -9.92
C TRP A 14 2.25 6.22 -9.46
N LEU A 15 3.16 5.42 -10.03
CA LEU A 15 4.60 5.55 -9.76
C LEU A 15 5.12 6.94 -10.15
N GLY A 16 4.62 7.49 -11.26
CA GLY A 16 4.90 8.85 -11.70
C GLY A 16 4.50 9.92 -10.69
N SER A 17 3.37 9.75 -10.02
CA SER A 17 2.82 10.68 -9.03
C SER A 17 3.24 10.42 -7.59
N TYR A 18 3.95 9.31 -7.32
CA TYR A 18 4.33 8.89 -5.98
C TYR A 18 5.25 9.91 -5.28
N ARG A 19 4.89 10.33 -4.07
CA ARG A 19 5.58 11.38 -3.30
C ARG A 19 5.95 10.96 -1.87
N PHE A 20 5.75 9.70 -1.50
CA PHE A 20 5.98 9.23 -0.12
C PHE A 20 7.43 9.46 0.32
N THR A 21 8.40 9.15 -0.54
CA THR A 21 9.83 9.32 -0.22
C THR A 21 10.19 10.79 0.04
N GLN A 22 9.61 11.71 -0.72
CA GLN A 22 9.80 13.14 -0.50
C GLN A 22 9.22 13.58 0.85
N ARG A 23 8.01 13.15 1.18
CA ARG A 23 7.36 13.43 2.47
C ARG A 23 8.14 12.82 3.65
N LEU A 24 8.71 11.63 3.46
CA LEU A 24 9.56 11.00 4.46
C LEU A 24 10.81 11.84 4.72
N LEU A 25 11.49 12.31 3.67
CA LEU A 25 12.66 13.19 3.80
C LEU A 25 12.30 14.45 4.56
N GLU A 26 11.27 15.19 4.15
CA GLU A 26 10.80 16.41 4.81
C GLU A 26 10.47 16.17 6.30
N SER A 27 9.82 15.03 6.61
CA SER A 27 9.50 14.68 7.99
C SER A 27 10.76 14.38 8.81
N LEU A 28 11.74 13.67 8.26
CA LEU A 28 12.99 13.36 8.95
C LEU A 28 13.83 14.61 9.17
N GLU A 29 13.91 15.50 8.19
CA GLU A 29 14.59 16.80 8.32
C GLU A 29 13.94 17.67 9.39
N ALA A 30 12.61 17.75 9.41
CA ALA A 30 11.88 18.50 10.43
C ALA A 30 12.13 17.92 11.84
N ILE A 31 12.13 16.60 12.02
CA ILE A 31 12.44 15.95 13.29
C ILE A 31 13.89 16.22 13.70
N ALA A 32 14.84 16.07 12.78
CA ALA A 32 16.24 16.32 13.06
C ALA A 32 16.52 17.78 13.49
N ALA A 33 15.83 18.74 12.86
CA ALA A 33 15.93 20.15 13.20
C ALA A 33 15.29 20.47 14.57
N ALA A 34 14.09 19.92 14.84
CA ALA A 34 13.35 20.18 16.08
C ALA A 34 13.96 19.46 17.30
N ALA A 35 14.58 18.30 17.09
CA ALA A 35 15.11 17.46 18.16
C ALA A 35 16.50 16.90 17.80
N PRO A 36 17.55 17.73 17.75
CA PRO A 36 18.89 17.32 17.28
C PRO A 36 19.58 16.26 18.16
N ARG A 37 19.08 16.02 19.37
CA ARG A 37 19.56 14.97 20.26
C ARG A 37 18.82 13.65 20.12
N LEU A 38 17.74 13.62 19.32
CA LEU A 38 16.95 12.41 19.09
C LEU A 38 17.75 11.41 18.26
N ARG A 39 17.83 10.19 18.75
CA ARG A 39 18.39 9.08 17.96
C ARG A 39 17.29 8.48 17.12
N LEU A 40 17.37 8.68 15.80
CA LEU A 40 16.44 8.05 14.86
C LEU A 40 16.80 6.57 14.71
N THR A 41 15.77 5.73 14.65
CA THR A 41 15.90 4.33 14.25
C THR A 41 14.77 4.02 13.27
N ALA A 42 15.00 3.07 12.38
CA ALA A 42 14.04 2.68 11.36
C ALA A 42 14.07 1.15 11.16
N ALA A 43 12.89 0.57 10.92
CA ALA A 43 12.76 -0.80 10.45
C ALA A 43 12.30 -0.78 9.00
N HIS A 44 12.92 -1.60 8.17
CA HIS A 44 12.53 -1.73 6.77
C HIS A 44 11.42 -2.79 6.65
N TYR A 45 10.17 -2.36 6.49
CA TYR A 45 9.02 -3.26 6.47
C TYR A 45 9.17 -4.45 5.50
N GLY A 46 9.66 -4.22 4.28
CA GLY A 46 9.85 -5.28 3.29
C GLY A 46 10.96 -6.29 3.66
N ARG A 47 12.07 -5.80 4.24
CA ARG A 47 13.20 -6.63 4.67
C ARG A 47 12.90 -7.35 5.99
N ASP A 48 12.30 -6.62 6.91
CA ASP A 48 12.09 -7.07 8.29
C ASP A 48 10.68 -7.64 8.49
N ARG A 49 9.98 -7.96 7.41
CA ARG A 49 8.57 -8.37 7.40
C ARG A 49 8.24 -9.47 8.42
N ASN A 50 9.09 -10.48 8.50
CA ASN A 50 8.90 -11.61 9.44
C ASN A 50 9.49 -11.34 10.82
N GLY A 51 10.25 -10.24 10.97
CA GLY A 51 10.93 -9.86 12.21
C GLY A 51 10.45 -8.51 12.78
N LEU A 52 9.36 -7.95 12.28
CA LEU A 52 8.88 -6.64 12.74
C LEU A 52 8.48 -6.66 14.21
N LEU A 53 7.82 -7.71 14.70
CA LEU A 53 7.46 -7.86 16.11
C LEU A 53 8.69 -7.90 17.03
N PRO A 54 9.73 -8.70 16.78
CA PRO A 54 10.97 -8.63 17.55
C PRO A 54 11.65 -7.27 17.51
N VAL A 55 11.56 -6.53 16.41
CA VAL A 55 12.08 -5.16 16.33
C VAL A 55 11.28 -4.23 17.24
N LEU A 56 9.96 -4.30 17.20
CA LEU A 56 9.07 -3.52 18.06
C LEU A 56 9.27 -3.87 19.53
N GLN A 57 9.37 -5.16 19.90
CA GLN A 57 9.68 -5.60 21.26
C GLN A 57 10.95 -4.95 21.78
N ARG A 58 12.02 -4.96 20.96
CA ARG A 58 13.31 -4.34 21.31
C ARG A 58 13.18 -2.83 21.51
N TRP A 59 12.47 -2.14 20.63
CA TRP A 59 12.26 -0.69 20.73
C TRP A 59 11.43 -0.30 21.96
N LEU A 60 10.48 -1.13 22.33
CA LEU A 60 9.60 -0.92 23.48
C LEU A 60 10.16 -1.52 24.77
N HIS A 61 11.37 -2.12 24.74
CA HIS A 61 11.99 -2.82 25.86
C HIS A 61 11.08 -3.90 26.47
N LEU A 62 10.28 -4.58 25.65
CA LEU A 62 9.42 -5.66 26.10
C LEU A 62 10.21 -6.97 26.20
N ASP A 63 9.79 -7.83 27.12
CA ASP A 63 10.35 -9.17 27.26
C ASP A 63 10.18 -9.94 25.94
N PRO A 64 11.25 -10.53 25.36
CA PRO A 64 11.14 -11.33 24.14
C PRO A 64 10.18 -12.53 24.25
N SER A 65 9.95 -13.04 25.47
CA SER A 65 9.01 -14.12 25.75
C SER A 65 7.56 -13.68 25.85
N TRP A 66 7.28 -12.38 25.75
CA TRP A 66 5.93 -11.84 25.83
C TRP A 66 5.01 -12.45 24.77
N PRO A 67 3.90 -13.11 25.17
CA PRO A 67 3.02 -13.74 24.23
C PRO A 67 2.21 -12.70 23.45
N TRP A 68 2.43 -12.65 22.14
CA TRP A 68 1.59 -11.84 21.26
C TRP A 68 0.29 -12.56 20.93
N GLN A 69 -0.83 -11.92 21.19
CA GLN A 69 -2.10 -12.43 20.74
C GLN A 69 -2.21 -12.25 19.23
N GLN A 70 -2.29 -13.32 18.50
CA GLN A 70 -2.52 -13.27 17.06
C GLN A 70 -3.98 -12.92 16.79
N PRO A 71 -4.27 -12.04 15.80
CA PRO A 71 -5.63 -11.78 15.39
C PRO A 71 -6.25 -13.05 14.80
N ALA A 72 -7.55 -13.23 15.02
CA ALA A 72 -8.29 -14.36 14.46
C ALA A 72 -8.21 -14.42 12.92
N GLN A 73 -8.07 -13.27 12.29
CA GLN A 73 -7.91 -13.14 10.84
C GLN A 73 -6.51 -12.60 10.52
N LEU A 74 -5.66 -13.41 9.88
CA LEU A 74 -4.28 -13.05 9.51
C LEU A 74 -4.22 -12.11 8.30
N LEU A 75 -5.20 -12.16 7.40
CA LEU A 75 -5.29 -11.32 6.20
C LEU A 75 -6.32 -10.20 6.43
N ILE A 76 -5.89 -9.13 7.09
CA ILE A 76 -6.78 -8.03 7.47
C ILE A 76 -7.02 -7.05 6.32
N ASN A 77 -6.23 -7.05 5.29
CA ASN A 77 -6.31 -6.00 4.26
C ASN A 77 -5.71 -6.46 2.94
N ARG A 78 -6.31 -7.50 2.34
CA ARG A 78 -5.83 -7.99 1.05
C ARG A 78 -5.90 -6.89 -0.02
N SER A 79 -5.07 -6.99 -1.01
CA SER A 79 -5.20 -6.20 -2.23
C SER A 79 -6.32 -6.76 -3.11
N LEU A 80 -6.84 -5.92 -4.01
CA LEU A 80 -7.86 -6.32 -4.97
C LEU A 80 -7.30 -7.38 -5.94
N THR A 81 -8.18 -8.25 -6.46
CA THR A 81 -7.86 -9.10 -7.62
C THR A 81 -7.73 -8.24 -8.87
N VAL A 82 -7.29 -8.84 -9.99
CA VAL A 82 -7.20 -8.13 -11.28
C VAL A 82 -8.56 -7.59 -11.70
N GLU A 83 -9.61 -8.43 -11.62
CA GLU A 83 -10.97 -8.05 -12.03
C GLU A 83 -11.59 -7.00 -11.10
N GLU A 84 -11.37 -7.14 -9.80
CA GLU A 84 -11.80 -6.14 -8.82
C GLU A 84 -11.07 -4.80 -9.03
N LEU A 85 -9.80 -4.83 -9.39
CA LEU A 85 -9.03 -3.63 -9.66
C LEU A 85 -9.60 -2.87 -10.88
N ARG A 86 -9.93 -3.60 -11.96
CA ARG A 86 -10.57 -3.03 -13.15
C ARG A 86 -11.92 -2.44 -12.82
N LEU A 87 -12.77 -3.22 -12.12
CA LEU A 87 -14.08 -2.76 -11.66
C LEU A 87 -13.94 -1.46 -10.86
N MET A 88 -13.06 -1.44 -9.87
CA MET A 88 -12.87 -0.27 -9.01
C MET A 88 -12.35 0.94 -9.77
N ARG A 89 -11.48 0.77 -10.77
CA ARG A 89 -11.02 1.87 -11.61
C ARG A 89 -12.17 2.45 -12.44
N HIS A 90 -12.98 1.58 -13.00
CA HIS A 90 -14.18 2.01 -13.74
C HIS A 90 -15.17 2.75 -12.83
N LEU A 91 -15.47 2.21 -11.65
CA LEU A 91 -16.35 2.86 -10.69
C LEU A 91 -15.79 4.20 -10.19
N ASN A 92 -14.50 4.28 -9.90
CA ASN A 92 -13.86 5.52 -9.50
C ASN A 92 -13.99 6.61 -10.57
N ALA A 93 -13.87 6.24 -11.84
CA ALA A 93 -14.04 7.18 -12.94
C ALA A 93 -15.48 7.67 -13.10
N GLN A 94 -16.49 6.85 -12.73
CA GLN A 94 -17.90 7.17 -12.89
C GLN A 94 -18.53 7.83 -11.65
N ILE A 95 -18.22 7.34 -10.46
CA ILE A 95 -18.89 7.74 -9.21
C ILE A 95 -17.91 8.27 -8.13
N GLY A 96 -16.62 8.36 -8.46
CA GLY A 96 -15.61 8.94 -7.58
C GLY A 96 -15.49 8.19 -6.24
N ASP A 97 -15.37 8.93 -5.15
CA ASP A 97 -15.13 8.39 -3.80
C ASP A 97 -16.23 7.44 -3.30
N CYS A 98 -17.43 7.50 -3.88
CA CYS A 98 -18.50 6.56 -3.54
C CYS A 98 -18.14 5.10 -3.82
N ALA A 99 -17.21 4.85 -4.74
CA ALA A 99 -16.71 3.51 -5.05
C ALA A 99 -15.90 2.88 -3.88
N ALA A 100 -15.36 3.67 -2.96
CA ALA A 100 -14.54 3.17 -1.85
C ALA A 100 -15.25 2.08 -1.02
N ARG A 101 -16.56 2.23 -0.80
CA ARG A 101 -17.38 1.24 -0.08
C ARG A 101 -17.41 -0.12 -0.77
N VAL A 102 -17.53 -0.13 -2.10
CA VAL A 102 -17.48 -1.37 -2.88
C VAL A 102 -16.13 -2.06 -2.67
N GLY A 103 -15.04 -1.30 -2.72
CA GLY A 103 -13.69 -1.81 -2.48
C GLY A 103 -13.52 -2.40 -1.07
N GLU A 104 -14.13 -1.79 -0.05
CA GLU A 104 -14.13 -2.31 1.32
C GLU A 104 -14.94 -3.61 1.41
N HIS A 105 -16.15 -3.64 0.87
CA HIS A 105 -16.96 -4.88 0.85
C HIS A 105 -16.25 -6.04 0.15
N LEU A 106 -15.60 -5.81 -0.99
CA LEU A 106 -14.84 -6.82 -1.70
C LEU A 106 -13.73 -7.40 -0.83
N VAL A 107 -12.97 -6.54 -0.15
CA VAL A 107 -11.84 -6.97 0.68
C VAL A 107 -12.30 -7.70 1.94
N ASP A 108 -13.31 -7.19 2.62
CA ASP A 108 -13.75 -7.68 3.93
C ASP A 108 -14.54 -9.00 3.82
N ARG A 109 -15.35 -9.14 2.76
CA ARG A 109 -16.20 -10.32 2.57
C ARG A 109 -15.54 -11.44 1.78
N LEU A 110 -14.50 -11.13 1.00
CA LEU A 110 -13.78 -12.09 0.17
C LEU A 110 -12.28 -12.12 0.52
N PRO A 111 -11.91 -12.38 1.78
CA PRO A 111 -10.52 -12.29 2.23
C PRO A 111 -9.59 -13.33 1.60
N GLN A 112 -10.15 -14.44 1.07
CA GLN A 112 -9.41 -15.55 0.45
C GLN A 112 -9.01 -15.29 -1.01
N GLU A 113 -9.57 -14.26 -1.64
CA GLU A 113 -9.28 -13.95 -3.05
C GLU A 113 -7.82 -13.55 -3.25
N SER A 114 -7.22 -14.04 -4.34
CA SER A 114 -5.81 -13.78 -4.65
C SER A 114 -5.60 -12.35 -5.14
N ALA A 115 -4.70 -11.64 -4.47
CA ALA A 115 -4.35 -10.27 -4.84
C ALA A 115 -3.79 -10.16 -6.27
N ALA A 116 -4.17 -9.12 -6.97
CA ALA A 116 -3.53 -8.77 -8.25
C ALA A 116 -2.04 -8.51 -8.05
N ARG A 117 -1.25 -9.02 -8.97
CA ARG A 117 0.19 -8.77 -9.05
C ARG A 117 0.45 -8.05 -10.37
N LEU A 118 0.45 -6.73 -10.32
CA LEU A 118 0.69 -5.90 -11.48
C LEU A 118 2.18 -5.58 -11.62
N GLN A 119 2.65 -5.56 -12.85
CA GLN A 119 4.00 -5.16 -13.21
C GLN A 119 3.98 -3.75 -13.81
N PRO A 120 4.78 -2.81 -13.28
CA PRO A 120 5.02 -1.54 -13.95
C PRO A 120 5.87 -1.75 -15.19
N SER A 121 5.81 -0.81 -16.12
CA SER A 121 6.72 -0.81 -17.27
C SER A 121 8.17 -0.59 -16.84
N TRP A 122 9.10 -1.02 -17.68
CA TRP A 122 10.53 -0.80 -17.46
C TRP A 122 10.88 0.69 -17.35
N GLU A 123 10.29 1.49 -18.23
CA GLU A 123 10.46 2.93 -18.28
C GLU A 123 9.98 3.60 -17.00
N ALA A 124 8.83 3.17 -16.49
CA ALA A 124 8.30 3.67 -15.22
C ALA A 124 9.22 3.32 -14.04
N VAL A 125 9.76 2.09 -14.00
CA VAL A 125 10.72 1.67 -12.97
C VAL A 125 11.99 2.48 -13.03
N GLN A 126 12.59 2.66 -14.21
CA GLN A 126 13.81 3.45 -14.38
C GLN A 126 13.59 4.92 -13.98
N SER A 127 12.49 5.51 -14.45
CA SER A 127 12.13 6.89 -14.11
C SER A 127 11.91 7.09 -12.62
N PHE A 128 11.24 6.12 -11.96
CA PHE A 128 11.03 6.08 -10.52
C PHE A 128 12.38 6.05 -9.78
N GLN A 129 13.27 5.15 -10.13
CA GLN A 129 14.57 5.03 -9.48
C GLN A 129 15.44 6.27 -9.65
N LYS A 130 15.53 6.80 -10.86
CA LYS A 130 16.27 8.03 -11.15
C LYS A 130 15.78 9.19 -10.29
N ARG A 131 14.46 9.34 -10.16
CA ARG A 131 13.83 10.39 -9.35
C ARG A 131 14.17 10.28 -7.87
N TRP A 132 14.21 9.06 -7.34
CA TRP A 132 14.38 8.84 -5.90
C TRP A 132 15.82 8.62 -5.46
N GLN A 133 16.77 8.55 -6.37
CA GLN A 133 18.18 8.34 -6.05
C GLN A 133 18.72 9.40 -5.08
N GLN A 134 18.51 10.67 -5.38
CA GLN A 134 18.98 11.76 -4.53
C GLN A 134 18.20 11.85 -3.20
N PRO A 135 16.86 11.85 -3.16
CA PRO A 135 16.12 11.82 -1.91
C PRO A 135 16.49 10.66 -0.99
N VAL A 136 16.68 9.47 -1.53
CA VAL A 136 17.13 8.31 -0.73
C VAL A 136 18.54 8.51 -0.18
N ALA A 137 19.45 9.10 -0.94
CA ALA A 137 20.79 9.42 -0.44
C ALA A 137 20.73 10.42 0.73
N LEU A 138 19.88 11.44 0.65
CA LEU A 138 19.67 12.40 1.74
C LEU A 138 19.02 11.74 2.97
N ILE A 139 18.00 10.91 2.79
CA ILE A 139 17.41 10.14 3.89
C ILE A 139 18.48 9.29 4.59
N ASN A 140 19.35 8.65 3.82
CA ASN A 140 20.41 7.79 4.36
C ASN A 140 21.44 8.55 5.19
N GLN A 141 21.62 9.85 4.97
CA GLN A 141 22.49 10.68 5.83
C GLN A 141 21.87 10.88 7.22
N LEU A 142 20.56 10.82 7.34
CA LEU A 142 19.82 10.98 8.60
C LEU A 142 19.62 9.66 9.35
N LEU A 143 19.81 8.52 8.68
CA LEU A 143 19.55 7.20 9.24
C LEU A 143 20.84 6.49 9.68
N PRO A 144 20.79 5.68 10.75
CA PRO A 144 21.89 4.79 11.11
C PRO A 144 22.20 3.83 9.96
N ARG A 145 23.48 3.46 9.80
CA ARG A 145 23.94 2.58 8.70
C ARG A 145 23.10 1.30 8.53
N ALA A 146 22.71 0.68 9.64
CA ALA A 146 21.89 -0.54 9.62
C ALA A 146 20.45 -0.32 9.12
N ALA A 147 19.97 0.93 9.13
CA ALA A 147 18.62 1.31 8.73
C ALA A 147 18.56 2.01 7.36
N GLN A 148 19.71 2.16 6.68
CA GLN A 148 19.77 2.84 5.39
C GLN A 148 18.95 2.11 4.33
N LEU A 149 18.30 2.89 3.48
CA LEU A 149 17.48 2.42 2.36
C LEU A 149 18.38 2.09 1.17
N THR A 150 18.00 1.06 0.44
CA THR A 150 18.65 0.70 -0.82
C THR A 150 17.61 0.71 -1.93
N LEU A 151 17.87 1.47 -2.98
CA LEU A 151 17.10 1.33 -4.21
C LEU A 151 17.54 0.03 -4.88
N ALA A 152 16.58 -0.88 -5.05
CA ALA A 152 16.85 -2.14 -5.74
C ALA A 152 17.25 -1.87 -7.20
N PRO A 153 18.22 -2.60 -7.76
CA PRO A 153 18.51 -2.50 -9.19
C PRO A 153 17.26 -2.81 -10.01
N PRO A 154 17.05 -2.11 -11.14
CA PRO A 154 15.90 -2.34 -12.01
C PRO A 154 15.75 -3.80 -12.43
N GLU A 155 16.86 -4.47 -12.77
CA GLU A 155 16.92 -5.87 -13.21
C GLU A 155 16.39 -6.82 -12.13
N TRP A 156 16.69 -6.55 -10.87
CA TRP A 156 16.19 -7.35 -9.75
C TRP A 156 14.66 -7.20 -9.57
N MET A 157 14.13 -6.01 -9.79
CA MET A 157 12.68 -5.80 -9.78
C MET A 157 12.01 -6.61 -10.89
N LEU A 158 12.53 -6.57 -12.12
CA LEU A 158 12.00 -7.31 -13.25
C LEU A 158 12.03 -8.82 -13.03
N THR A 159 13.14 -9.36 -12.52
CA THR A 159 13.26 -10.80 -12.25
C THR A 159 12.22 -11.27 -11.23
N ARG A 160 11.94 -10.47 -10.20
CA ARG A 160 10.88 -10.78 -9.23
C ARG A 160 9.48 -10.56 -9.77
N LEU A 161 9.32 -9.71 -10.76
CA LEU A 161 8.03 -9.36 -11.36
C LEU A 161 7.66 -10.27 -12.55
N SER A 162 8.54 -11.20 -12.96
CA SER A 162 8.27 -12.12 -14.06
C SER A 162 7.02 -13.00 -13.90
N SER A 163 6.50 -13.11 -12.66
CA SER A 163 5.24 -13.79 -12.34
C SER A 163 4.01 -12.86 -12.29
N PHE A 164 4.18 -11.60 -12.67
CA PHE A 164 3.11 -10.61 -12.64
C PHE A 164 2.57 -10.34 -14.05
N SER A 165 1.30 -10.00 -14.17
CA SER A 165 0.68 -9.64 -15.44
C SER A 165 0.97 -8.19 -15.78
N ASN A 166 1.27 -7.92 -17.05
CA ASN A 166 1.32 -6.56 -17.57
C ASN A 166 -0.07 -5.92 -17.53
N GLU A 167 -0.15 -4.72 -17.05
CA GLU A 167 -1.42 -3.99 -16.95
C GLU A 167 -2.04 -3.75 -18.35
N GLY A 168 -1.24 -3.55 -19.39
CA GLY A 168 -1.68 -3.38 -20.77
C GLY A 168 -2.25 -4.65 -21.44
N GLU A 169 -1.98 -5.83 -20.88
CA GLU A 169 -2.51 -7.12 -21.36
C GLU A 169 -3.91 -7.43 -20.78
N LEU A 170 -4.37 -6.61 -19.87
CA LEU A 170 -5.66 -6.76 -19.24
C LEU A 170 -6.75 -6.31 -20.25
N GLY A 171 -7.41 -7.24 -20.95
CA GLY A 171 -8.52 -6.96 -21.87
C GLY A 171 -9.66 -6.15 -21.24
N ASP A 172 -10.59 -5.66 -22.05
CA ASP A 172 -11.69 -4.75 -21.60
C ASP A 172 -12.82 -5.47 -20.87
N VAL A 173 -12.85 -6.79 -20.90
CA VAL A 173 -13.94 -7.57 -20.29
C VAL A 173 -13.66 -7.79 -18.80
N ILE A 174 -14.59 -7.37 -17.94
CA ILE A 174 -14.57 -7.62 -16.50
C ILE A 174 -15.39 -8.87 -16.20
N GLN A 175 -14.77 -9.91 -15.67
CA GLN A 175 -15.44 -11.14 -15.25
C GLN A 175 -15.49 -11.19 -13.73
N LEU A 176 -16.70 -11.06 -13.19
CA LEU A 176 -16.94 -11.12 -11.75
C LEU A 176 -17.64 -12.42 -11.38
N SER A 177 -17.23 -13.03 -10.27
CA SER A 177 -17.95 -14.12 -9.64
C SER A 177 -19.27 -13.63 -9.04
N SER A 178 -20.22 -14.53 -8.79
CA SER A 178 -21.47 -14.19 -8.12
C SER A 178 -21.24 -13.54 -6.75
N ALA A 179 -20.22 -13.96 -6.02
CA ALA A 179 -19.84 -13.38 -4.73
C ALA A 179 -19.35 -11.92 -4.88
N GLN A 180 -18.51 -11.65 -5.89
CA GLN A 180 -18.07 -10.29 -6.20
C GLN A 180 -19.20 -9.39 -6.64
N LEU A 181 -20.14 -9.90 -7.46
CA LEU A 181 -21.35 -9.17 -7.85
C LEU A 181 -22.21 -8.84 -6.63
N ALA A 182 -22.39 -9.76 -5.69
CA ALA A 182 -23.13 -9.49 -4.46
C ALA A 182 -22.47 -8.38 -3.64
N CYS A 183 -21.13 -8.40 -3.49
CA CYS A 183 -20.40 -7.32 -2.82
C CYS A 183 -20.55 -5.97 -3.52
N LEU A 184 -20.56 -5.95 -4.86
CA LEU A 184 -20.80 -4.74 -5.64
C LEU A 184 -22.18 -4.15 -5.36
N VAL A 185 -23.25 -4.98 -5.45
CA VAL A 185 -24.62 -4.55 -5.20
C VAL A 185 -24.77 -4.01 -3.78
N ASP A 186 -24.28 -4.74 -2.79
CA ASP A 186 -24.36 -4.32 -1.39
C ASP A 186 -23.58 -3.03 -1.13
N GLY A 187 -22.40 -2.89 -1.71
CA GLY A 187 -21.56 -1.70 -1.56
C GLY A 187 -22.17 -0.45 -2.19
N LEU A 188 -22.93 -0.61 -3.28
CA LEU A 188 -23.63 0.49 -3.94
C LEU A 188 -24.96 0.84 -3.26
N TRP A 189 -25.67 -0.18 -2.74
CA TRP A 189 -27.04 -0.04 -2.23
C TRP A 189 -27.12 0.42 -0.77
N GLN A 190 -26.07 0.26 0.05
CA GLN A 190 -26.14 0.69 1.44
C GLN A 190 -26.33 2.22 1.52
N PRO A 191 -27.44 2.71 2.10
CA PRO A 191 -27.65 4.13 2.32
C PRO A 191 -26.51 4.68 3.17
N HIS A 192 -26.14 5.93 2.94
CA HIS A 192 -25.19 6.65 3.80
C HIS A 192 -25.65 6.50 5.26
N ARG A 193 -24.99 5.64 6.03
CA ARG A 193 -24.98 5.82 7.48
C ARG A 193 -24.13 7.06 7.71
N SER A 194 -24.80 8.20 7.67
CA SER A 194 -24.25 9.45 8.16
C SER A 194 -23.62 9.14 9.50
N ALA A 195 -22.37 9.51 9.69
CA ALA A 195 -21.73 9.55 11.00
C ALA A 195 -22.44 10.63 11.83
N THR A 196 -23.66 10.33 12.27
CA THR A 196 -24.48 11.17 13.12
C THR A 196 -24.54 10.51 14.48
N SER A 197 -24.03 11.23 15.43
CA SER A 197 -24.03 11.04 16.87
C SER A 197 -22.75 10.48 17.49
N ALA A 198 -21.77 11.40 17.66
CA ALA A 198 -21.08 11.40 18.94
C ALA A 198 -22.12 11.76 20.01
N PRO A 199 -22.28 11.01 21.11
CA PRO A 199 -23.03 11.49 22.24
C PRO A 199 -22.26 12.68 22.82
N GLN A 200 -22.97 13.82 22.90
CA GLN A 200 -22.60 14.90 23.81
C GLN A 200 -22.98 14.41 25.20
N ASP A 201 -21.99 14.12 26.02
CA ASP A 201 -22.05 14.17 27.49
C ASP A 201 -20.72 14.72 28.00
#